data_8b2f4423de60e0634c54b65d3fd46f9f
#
_entry.id   8b2f4423de60e0634c54b65d3fd46f9f
#
_cell.length_a   1.000
_cell.length_b   1.000
_cell.length_c   1.000
_cell.angle_alpha   90.00
_cell.angle_beta   90.00
_cell.angle_gamma   90.00
#
_symmetry.space_group_name_H-M   'P 1'
#
loop_
_entity.id
_entity.type
_entity.pdbx_description
1 polymer ?
#
loop_
_entity_poly.entity_id
_entity_poly.type
_entity_poly.pdbx_seq_one_letter_code
_entity_poly.pdbx_strand_id
1 'polypeptide(L)'
;NLNLELVKAAITPATKAIMPVYLSGLPVNIDQLYEIADHYQLRVIEDAAQALGSHWQGNLIGSAHQHRSDLVSFSFQANKNMTSIEGGCLVMNHADEANLAQRLRLQGVTRTGLDGMEVDVLGGKHNMTDVNAVIGIHQLAQLSEFMVKRKALVKHYFQLFEQSKLIEYGVILPLADMHDSNWHMFQVLLPIEQLKIRNQNRSTVMQALKDQG
;
A
#
# COMPACT_ATOMS: atom_id res chain seq x y z
N ASN A 1 3.27 -8.41 -6.60
CA ASN A 1 3.03 -7.11 -7.22
C ASN A 1 2.57 -7.26 -8.67
N LEU A 2 2.07 -6.18 -9.24
CA LEU A 2 1.62 -6.09 -10.62
C LEU A 2 2.79 -6.43 -11.58
N ASN A 3 2.54 -7.30 -12.55
CA ASN A 3 3.52 -7.61 -13.60
C ASN A 3 3.35 -6.61 -14.75
N LEU A 4 4.32 -5.72 -14.91
CA LEU A 4 4.23 -4.61 -15.87
C LEU A 4 4.27 -5.06 -17.35
N GLU A 5 4.86 -6.20 -17.66
CA GLU A 5 4.80 -6.75 -19.01
C GLU A 5 3.37 -7.25 -19.37
N LEU A 6 2.69 -7.85 -18.38
CA LEU A 6 1.28 -8.24 -18.56
C LEU A 6 0.36 -7.01 -18.61
N VAL A 7 0.71 -5.92 -17.92
CA VAL A 7 -0.03 -4.64 -18.04
C VAL A 7 -0.03 -4.15 -19.48
N LYS A 8 1.13 -4.09 -20.14
CA LYS A 8 1.23 -3.68 -21.55
C LYS A 8 0.30 -4.50 -22.45
N ALA A 9 0.26 -5.82 -22.25
CA ALA A 9 -0.57 -6.72 -23.02
C ALA A 9 -2.08 -6.55 -22.75
N ALA A 10 -2.45 -6.03 -21.58
CA ALA A 10 -3.85 -5.83 -21.17
C ALA A 10 -4.43 -4.46 -21.56
N ILE A 11 -3.60 -3.51 -21.99
CA ILE A 11 -4.06 -2.17 -22.37
C ILE A 11 -4.88 -2.24 -23.67
N THR A 12 -6.01 -1.56 -23.67
CA THR A 12 -6.91 -1.43 -24.82
C THR A 12 -7.26 0.05 -25.04
N PRO A 13 -7.90 0.44 -26.15
CA PRO A 13 -8.39 1.81 -26.36
C PRO A 13 -9.41 2.29 -25.29
N ALA A 14 -10.02 1.37 -24.55
CA ALA A 14 -10.94 1.69 -23.47
C ALA A 14 -10.21 1.92 -22.13
N THR A 15 -8.93 1.56 -22.00
CA THR A 15 -8.15 1.75 -20.78
C THR A 15 -7.92 3.25 -20.52
N LYS A 16 -8.17 3.71 -19.29
CA LYS A 16 -8.04 5.12 -18.89
C LYS A 16 -7.01 5.33 -17.79
N ALA A 17 -6.78 4.31 -16.97
CA ALA A 17 -5.85 4.39 -15.85
C ALA A 17 -5.23 3.03 -15.55
N ILE A 18 -4.09 3.06 -14.85
CA ILE A 18 -3.46 1.89 -14.24
C ILE A 18 -3.52 2.09 -12.73
N MET A 19 -4.00 1.07 -12.00
CA MET A 19 -4.03 1.09 -10.53
C MET A 19 -3.11 -0.03 -9.98
N PRO A 20 -1.83 0.27 -9.75
CA PRO A 20 -0.93 -0.67 -9.10
C PRO A 20 -1.24 -0.75 -7.61
N VAL A 21 -1.23 -1.95 -7.04
CA VAL A 21 -1.28 -2.16 -5.59
C VAL A 21 0.13 -2.47 -5.10
N TYR A 22 0.63 -1.72 -4.12
CA TYR A 22 1.92 -1.96 -3.48
C TYR A 22 1.79 -3.00 -2.39
N LEU A 23 1.61 -4.25 -2.84
CA LEU A 23 1.30 -5.38 -1.97
C LEU A 23 2.39 -5.61 -0.93
N SER A 24 1.98 -5.80 0.33
CA SER A 24 2.86 -6.01 1.49
C SER A 24 3.83 -4.85 1.77
N GLY A 25 3.60 -3.70 1.13
CA GLY A 25 4.41 -2.52 1.29
C GLY A 25 5.62 -2.43 0.36
N LEU A 26 5.72 -3.31 -0.64
CA LEU A 26 6.76 -3.23 -1.67
C LEU A 26 6.18 -2.53 -2.92
N PRO A 27 6.72 -1.39 -3.35
CA PRO A 27 6.32 -0.75 -4.60
C PRO A 27 6.59 -1.64 -5.82
N VAL A 28 5.87 -1.40 -6.90
CA VAL A 28 6.24 -1.89 -8.23
C VAL A 28 7.43 -1.07 -8.75
N ASN A 29 8.03 -1.47 -9.88
CA ASN A 29 8.97 -0.61 -10.58
C ASN A 29 8.24 0.65 -11.07
N ILE A 30 8.38 1.75 -10.33
CA ILE A 30 7.62 2.99 -10.57
C ILE A 30 8.07 3.64 -11.87
N ASP A 31 9.36 3.63 -12.19
CA ASP A 31 9.86 4.23 -13.44
C ASP A 31 9.23 3.55 -14.65
N GLN A 32 9.29 2.23 -14.70
CA GLN A 32 8.69 1.45 -15.79
C GLN A 32 7.16 1.61 -15.84
N LEU A 33 6.50 1.73 -14.68
CA LEU A 33 5.06 1.98 -14.60
C LEU A 33 4.70 3.31 -15.28
N TYR A 34 5.42 4.38 -14.95
CA TYR A 34 5.14 5.70 -15.51
C TYR A 34 5.58 5.82 -16.97
N GLU A 35 6.64 5.13 -17.42
CA GLU A 35 6.97 5.00 -18.83
C GLU A 35 5.81 4.37 -19.65
N ILE A 36 5.19 3.31 -19.11
CA ILE A 36 4.02 2.69 -19.73
C ILE A 36 2.84 3.67 -19.74
N ALA A 37 2.56 4.31 -18.61
CA ALA A 37 1.45 5.24 -18.49
C ALA A 37 1.58 6.43 -19.46
N ASP A 38 2.77 6.99 -19.60
CA ASP A 38 3.06 8.09 -20.53
C ASP A 38 2.91 7.66 -21.99
N HIS A 39 3.46 6.50 -22.33
CA HIS A 39 3.36 5.97 -23.69
C HIS A 39 1.91 5.78 -24.16
N TYR A 40 1.04 5.32 -23.26
CA TYR A 40 -0.37 5.08 -23.57
C TYR A 40 -1.30 6.22 -23.11
N GLN A 41 -0.77 7.34 -22.61
CA GLN A 41 -1.50 8.48 -22.08
C GLN A 41 -2.53 8.10 -20.99
N LEU A 42 -2.10 7.24 -20.07
CA LEU A 42 -2.92 6.74 -18.97
C LEU A 42 -2.62 7.49 -17.67
N ARG A 43 -3.63 7.59 -16.79
CA ARG A 43 -3.44 8.04 -15.41
C ARG A 43 -2.91 6.89 -14.55
N VAL A 44 -2.14 7.22 -13.53
CA VAL A 44 -1.72 6.26 -12.51
C VAL A 44 -2.42 6.59 -11.20
N ILE A 45 -3.04 5.57 -10.59
CA ILE A 45 -3.67 5.65 -9.26
C ILE A 45 -2.97 4.63 -8.38
N GLU A 46 -2.01 5.09 -7.59
CA GLU A 46 -1.21 4.22 -6.74
C GLU A 46 -2.00 3.81 -5.49
N ASP A 47 -2.34 2.53 -5.38
CA ASP A 47 -2.87 1.97 -4.13
C ASP A 47 -1.70 1.65 -3.19
N ALA A 48 -1.33 2.63 -2.39
CA ALA A 48 -0.30 2.55 -1.37
C ALA A 48 -0.88 2.27 0.04
N ALA A 49 -2.09 1.68 0.12
CA ALA A 49 -2.75 1.37 1.39
C ALA A 49 -1.91 0.49 2.34
N GLN A 50 -0.90 -0.20 1.82
CA GLN A 50 0.04 -1.03 2.58
C GLN A 50 1.47 -0.45 2.58
N ALA A 51 1.71 0.68 1.90
CA ALA A 51 3.04 1.18 1.60
C ALA A 51 3.40 2.51 2.28
N LEU A 52 2.69 2.89 3.34
CA LEU A 52 3.05 4.09 4.11
C LEU A 52 4.46 3.92 4.70
N GLY A 53 5.35 4.86 4.40
CA GLY A 53 6.77 4.79 4.78
C GLY A 53 7.65 3.92 3.88
N SER A 54 7.10 3.35 2.80
CA SER A 54 7.89 2.72 1.74
C SER A 54 8.59 3.77 0.88
N HIS A 55 9.64 3.34 0.21
CA HIS A 55 10.44 4.20 -0.67
C HIS A 55 10.49 3.60 -2.07
N TRP A 56 10.84 4.42 -3.04
CA TRP A 56 11.33 4.03 -4.33
C TRP A 56 12.60 4.82 -4.63
N GLN A 57 13.73 4.12 -4.79
CA GLN A 57 15.04 4.74 -5.02
C GLN A 57 15.37 5.87 -4.02
N GLY A 58 15.06 5.65 -2.74
CA GLY A 58 15.34 6.60 -1.66
C GLY A 58 14.28 7.69 -1.45
N ASN A 59 13.26 7.79 -2.29
CA ASN A 59 12.16 8.75 -2.13
C ASN A 59 10.95 8.10 -1.51
N LEU A 60 10.32 8.76 -0.56
CA LEU A 60 9.07 8.28 0.05
C LEU A 60 7.97 8.20 -1.01
N ILE A 61 7.22 7.10 -0.99
CA ILE A 61 6.01 6.95 -1.80
C ILE A 61 5.03 8.09 -1.46
N GLY A 62 4.49 8.72 -2.50
CA GLY A 62 3.61 9.90 -2.36
C GLY A 62 4.34 11.23 -2.16
N SER A 63 5.70 11.26 -2.17
CA SER A 63 6.44 12.50 -2.15
C SER A 63 6.55 13.13 -3.55
N ALA A 64 6.58 14.46 -3.60
CA ALA A 64 6.59 15.21 -4.86
C ALA A 64 7.95 15.22 -5.61
N HIS A 65 8.97 14.53 -5.11
CA HIS A 65 10.35 14.90 -5.47
C HIS A 65 10.97 14.23 -6.69
N GLN A 66 10.45 13.13 -7.22
CA GLN A 66 11.09 12.51 -8.40
C GLN A 66 10.16 11.78 -9.37
N HIS A 67 8.96 11.42 -8.95
CA HIS A 67 8.04 10.73 -9.83
C HIS A 67 6.75 11.53 -9.94
N ARG A 68 6.17 11.50 -11.09
CA ARG A 68 4.84 12.01 -11.33
C ARG A 68 3.85 11.12 -10.58
N SER A 69 3.67 11.35 -9.28
CA SER A 69 2.60 10.71 -8.52
C SER A 69 1.28 11.39 -8.88
N ASP A 70 0.54 10.82 -9.82
CA ASP A 70 -0.74 11.40 -10.24
C ASP A 70 -1.75 11.40 -9.09
N LEU A 71 -1.93 10.23 -8.48
CA LEU A 71 -2.77 10.01 -7.30
C LEU A 71 -2.17 8.88 -6.47
N VAL A 72 -2.01 9.09 -5.17
CA VAL A 72 -1.56 8.04 -4.23
C VAL A 72 -2.52 7.95 -3.07
N SER A 73 -3.06 6.75 -2.82
CA SER A 73 -3.97 6.50 -1.70
C SER A 73 -3.27 5.75 -0.57
N PHE A 74 -3.40 6.26 0.65
CA PHE A 74 -2.94 5.59 1.87
C PHE A 74 -4.10 5.23 2.78
N SER A 75 -3.94 4.14 3.53
CA SER A 75 -4.90 3.68 4.54
C SER A 75 -4.29 3.77 5.93
N PHE A 76 -5.10 4.24 6.88
CA PHE A 76 -4.79 4.31 8.31
C PHE A 76 -5.70 3.41 9.14
N GLN A 77 -6.26 2.37 8.51
CA GLN A 77 -7.08 1.37 9.16
C GLN A 77 -6.26 0.61 10.23
N ALA A 78 -6.92 0.02 11.21
CA ALA A 78 -6.32 -0.55 12.43
C ALA A 78 -5.14 -1.52 12.21
N ASN A 79 -5.11 -2.25 11.10
CA ASN A 79 -4.05 -3.24 10.82
C ASN A 79 -2.86 -2.69 9.99
N LYS A 80 -2.84 -1.39 9.69
CA LYS A 80 -1.78 -0.78 8.87
C LYS A 80 -0.52 -0.48 9.70
N ASN A 81 0.56 -0.06 9.03
CA ASN A 81 1.85 0.23 9.68
C ASN A 81 1.76 1.39 10.70
N MET A 82 0.85 2.30 10.50
CA MET A 82 0.31 3.20 11.51
C MET A 82 -1.21 3.21 11.42
N THR A 83 -1.88 3.54 12.49
CA THR A 83 -3.34 3.58 12.51
C THR A 83 -3.88 4.90 13.04
N SER A 84 -5.03 5.30 12.52
CA SER A 84 -5.93 6.28 13.14
C SER A 84 -7.26 5.63 13.55
N ILE A 85 -7.25 4.31 13.83
CA ILE A 85 -8.41 3.41 13.98
C ILE A 85 -9.01 3.15 12.60
N GLU A 86 -9.64 4.14 12.02
CA GLU A 86 -10.11 4.20 10.64
C GLU A 86 -9.66 5.52 10.03
N GLY A 87 -9.34 5.50 8.74
CA GLY A 87 -8.93 6.69 8.01
C GLY A 87 -8.04 6.37 6.82
N GLY A 88 -7.64 7.42 6.15
CA GLY A 88 -6.75 7.39 5.00
C GLY A 88 -6.45 8.79 4.51
N CYS A 89 -5.58 8.90 3.55
CA CYS A 89 -5.37 10.12 2.81
C CYS A 89 -5.15 9.86 1.33
N LEU A 90 -5.42 10.87 0.54
CA LEU A 90 -5.17 10.90 -0.89
C LEU A 90 -4.16 12.00 -1.16
N VAL A 91 -3.05 11.65 -1.77
CA VAL A 91 -2.01 12.59 -2.21
C VAL A 91 -2.18 12.81 -3.71
N MET A 92 -2.06 14.06 -4.13
CA MET A 92 -2.18 14.45 -5.54
C MET A 92 -1.39 15.72 -5.82
N ASN A 93 -0.92 15.87 -7.05
CA ASN A 93 -0.04 16.98 -7.44
C ASN A 93 -0.77 18.13 -8.14
N HIS A 94 -2.06 17.96 -8.48
CA HIS A 94 -2.84 18.98 -9.18
C HIS A 94 -3.77 19.72 -8.22
N ALA A 95 -3.61 21.04 -8.11
CA ALA A 95 -4.39 21.87 -7.18
C ALA A 95 -5.90 21.78 -7.42
N ASP A 96 -6.34 21.73 -8.67
CA ASP A 96 -7.76 21.65 -9.01
C ASP A 96 -8.37 20.31 -8.57
N GLU A 97 -7.62 19.21 -8.73
CA GLU A 97 -8.02 17.88 -8.25
C GLU A 97 -8.07 17.85 -6.71
N ALA A 98 -7.09 18.46 -6.05
CA ALA A 98 -7.07 18.56 -4.59
C ALA A 98 -8.28 19.37 -4.06
N ASN A 99 -8.61 20.50 -4.71
CA ASN A 99 -9.78 21.30 -4.39
C ASN A 99 -11.09 20.53 -4.61
N LEU A 100 -11.18 19.77 -5.70
CA LEU A 100 -12.33 18.90 -5.96
C LEU A 100 -12.44 17.80 -4.90
N ALA A 101 -11.33 17.11 -4.57
CA ALA A 101 -11.29 16.08 -3.56
C ALA A 101 -11.70 16.58 -2.17
N GLN A 102 -11.30 17.81 -1.79
CA GLN A 102 -11.74 18.43 -0.54
C GLN A 102 -13.25 18.62 -0.47
N ARG A 103 -13.88 19.06 -1.56
CA ARG A 103 -15.35 19.21 -1.65
C ARG A 103 -16.04 17.85 -1.62
N LEU A 104 -15.59 16.90 -2.44
CA LEU A 104 -16.14 15.54 -2.49
C LEU A 104 -16.07 14.84 -1.13
N ARG A 105 -14.98 15.04 -0.39
CA ARG A 105 -14.77 14.47 0.95
C ARG A 105 -15.76 14.99 1.99
N LEU A 106 -16.26 16.19 1.83
CA LEU A 106 -17.14 16.86 2.78
C LEU A 106 -18.48 17.25 2.12
N GLN A 107 -19.22 16.27 1.66
CA GLN A 107 -20.60 16.41 1.17
C GLN A 107 -20.76 17.33 -0.04
N GLY A 108 -19.71 17.66 -0.76
CA GLY A 108 -19.74 18.58 -1.90
C GLY A 108 -19.88 20.06 -1.52
N VAL A 109 -19.61 20.41 -0.24
CA VAL A 109 -19.82 21.75 0.28
C VAL A 109 -18.66 22.67 -0.10
N THR A 110 -19.01 23.85 -0.60
CA THR A 110 -18.12 25.01 -0.73
C THR A 110 -18.61 26.11 0.21
N ARG A 111 -17.69 26.72 0.96
CA ARG A 111 -18.02 27.88 1.80
C ARG A 111 -17.97 29.15 0.97
N THR A 112 -19.07 29.90 0.93
CA THR A 112 -19.21 31.15 0.22
C THR A 112 -19.51 32.30 1.20
N GLY A 113 -18.57 33.26 1.31
CA GLY A 113 -18.71 34.37 2.23
C GLY A 113 -18.70 34.00 3.71
N LEU A 114 -19.27 34.85 4.57
CA LEU A 114 -19.26 34.68 6.03
C LEU A 114 -20.28 33.64 6.52
N ASP A 115 -21.41 33.49 5.85
CA ASP A 115 -22.55 32.69 6.30
C ASP A 115 -23.01 31.64 5.27
N GLY A 116 -22.41 31.63 4.08
CA GLY A 116 -22.85 30.78 2.96
C GLY A 116 -22.20 29.42 2.91
N MET A 117 -23.01 28.39 2.70
CA MET A 117 -22.57 27.07 2.25
C MET A 117 -23.36 26.69 1.01
N GLU A 118 -22.66 26.38 -0.07
CA GLU A 118 -23.24 25.86 -1.30
C GLU A 118 -22.82 24.44 -1.55
N VAL A 119 -23.69 23.63 -2.11
CA VAL A 119 -23.38 22.27 -2.56
C VAL A 119 -23.33 22.30 -4.09
N ASP A 120 -22.13 22.26 -4.64
CA ASP A 120 -21.90 22.38 -6.08
C ASP A 120 -21.51 21.06 -6.76
N VAL A 121 -21.17 20.06 -5.96
CA VAL A 121 -20.86 18.70 -6.45
C VAL A 121 -21.50 17.64 -5.56
N LEU A 122 -21.82 16.48 -6.12
CA LEU A 122 -22.31 15.33 -5.34
C LEU A 122 -21.13 14.70 -4.59
N GLY A 123 -21.01 14.97 -3.30
CA GLY A 123 -19.95 14.46 -2.42
C GLY A 123 -20.46 13.50 -1.36
N GLY A 124 -19.54 12.94 -0.59
CA GLY A 124 -19.81 12.03 0.53
C GLY A 124 -19.23 12.53 1.85
N LYS A 125 -19.57 11.84 2.94
CA LYS A 125 -19.03 12.11 4.27
C LYS A 125 -17.80 11.23 4.50
N HIS A 126 -16.61 11.74 4.11
CA HIS A 126 -15.34 11.01 4.15
C HIS A 126 -14.25 11.73 4.98
N ASN A 127 -14.59 12.75 5.74
CA ASN A 127 -13.63 13.45 6.59
C ASN A 127 -13.28 12.62 7.83
N MET A 128 -12.02 12.64 8.18
CA MET A 128 -11.51 12.05 9.44
C MET A 128 -12.09 12.81 10.64
N THR A 129 -12.39 12.10 11.73
CA THR A 129 -12.77 12.72 13.00
C THR A 129 -11.53 13.23 13.75
N ASP A 130 -11.69 14.22 14.63
CA ASP A 130 -10.58 14.76 15.43
C ASP A 130 -9.97 13.69 16.34
N VAL A 131 -10.78 12.78 16.88
CA VAL A 131 -10.31 11.67 17.71
C VAL A 131 -9.38 10.75 16.91
N ASN A 132 -9.78 10.38 15.69
CA ASN A 132 -8.94 9.57 14.81
C ASN A 132 -7.67 10.33 14.40
N ALA A 133 -7.77 11.64 14.16
CA ALA A 133 -6.63 12.45 13.79
C ALA A 133 -5.58 12.53 14.93
N VAL A 134 -5.99 12.69 16.18
CA VAL A 134 -5.08 12.70 17.35
C VAL A 134 -4.32 11.38 17.45
N ILE A 135 -5.00 10.26 17.31
CA ILE A 135 -4.36 8.93 17.30
C ILE A 135 -3.37 8.82 16.13
N GLY A 136 -3.79 9.23 14.94
CA GLY A 136 -2.94 9.22 13.75
C GLY A 136 -1.66 10.05 13.91
N ILE A 137 -1.74 11.24 14.52
CA ILE A 137 -0.57 12.10 14.78
C ILE A 137 0.44 11.39 15.69
N HIS A 138 -0.03 10.76 16.78
CA HIS A 138 0.84 10.01 17.68
C HIS A 138 1.47 8.79 17.03
N GLN A 139 0.73 8.07 16.21
CA GLN A 139 1.23 6.91 15.46
C GLN A 139 2.24 7.32 14.40
N LEU A 140 1.97 8.40 13.67
CA LEU A 140 2.86 8.93 12.64
C LEU A 140 4.21 9.36 13.24
N ALA A 141 4.21 9.97 14.40
CA ALA A 141 5.44 10.37 15.11
C ALA A 141 6.34 9.16 15.46
N GLN A 142 5.78 7.96 15.59
CA GLN A 142 6.50 6.73 15.91
C GLN A 142 6.78 5.86 14.67
N LEU A 143 6.31 6.23 13.49
CA LEU A 143 6.39 5.39 12.30
C LEU A 143 7.82 4.95 11.98
N SER A 144 8.80 5.83 12.09
CA SER A 144 10.22 5.50 11.84
C SER A 144 10.73 4.42 12.79
N GLU A 145 10.36 4.47 14.06
CA GLU A 145 10.72 3.44 15.03
C GLU A 145 10.06 2.09 14.71
N PHE A 146 8.78 2.11 14.34
CA PHE A 146 8.07 0.90 13.90
C PHE A 146 8.72 0.27 12.69
N MET A 147 9.17 1.08 11.73
CA MET A 147 9.88 0.61 10.54
C MET A 147 11.20 -0.08 10.87
N VAL A 148 11.99 0.47 11.80
CA VAL A 148 13.24 -0.13 12.26
C VAL A 148 12.97 -1.50 12.91
N LYS A 149 11.99 -1.58 13.81
CA LYS A 149 11.61 -2.83 14.48
C LYS A 149 11.12 -3.89 13.48
N ARG A 150 10.30 -3.51 12.50
CA ARG A 150 9.83 -4.42 11.45
C ARG A 150 10.98 -4.96 10.61
N LYS A 151 11.89 -4.11 10.15
CA LYS A 151 13.06 -4.54 9.38
C LYS A 151 13.96 -5.48 10.18
N ALA A 152 14.11 -5.28 11.49
CA ALA A 152 14.86 -6.19 12.36
C ALA A 152 14.20 -7.57 12.46
N LEU A 153 12.87 -7.62 12.66
CA LEU A 153 12.10 -8.87 12.66
C LEU A 153 12.21 -9.61 11.33
N VAL A 154 12.08 -8.90 10.22
CA VAL A 154 12.17 -9.48 8.88
C VAL A 154 13.56 -10.10 8.63
N LYS A 155 14.63 -9.40 9.01
CA LYS A 155 15.99 -9.95 8.93
C LYS A 155 16.11 -11.25 9.73
N HIS A 156 15.52 -11.28 10.93
CA HIS A 156 15.52 -12.47 11.76
C HIS A 156 14.74 -13.63 11.11
N TYR A 157 13.57 -13.34 10.51
CA TYR A 157 12.83 -14.36 9.75
C TYR A 157 13.67 -14.95 8.61
N PHE A 158 14.31 -14.12 7.78
CA PHE A 158 15.18 -14.61 6.71
C PHE A 158 16.28 -15.52 7.25
N GLN A 159 16.96 -15.13 8.33
CA GLN A 159 18.00 -15.95 8.97
C GLN A 159 17.47 -17.31 9.45
N LEU A 160 16.29 -17.33 10.09
CA LEU A 160 15.67 -18.58 10.52
C LEU A 160 15.29 -19.48 9.35
N PHE A 161 14.78 -18.92 8.27
CA PHE A 161 14.46 -19.70 7.06
C PHE A 161 15.72 -20.25 6.39
N GLU A 162 16.80 -19.50 6.31
CA GLU A 162 18.10 -19.94 5.79
C GLU A 162 18.68 -21.10 6.61
N GLN A 163 18.49 -21.09 7.92
CA GLN A 163 18.93 -22.17 8.82
C GLN A 163 17.98 -23.39 8.80
N SER A 164 16.80 -23.25 8.22
CA SER A 164 15.80 -24.30 8.13
C SER A 164 15.88 -25.05 6.81
N LYS A 165 15.25 -26.22 6.74
CA LYS A 165 15.07 -26.97 5.49
C LYS A 165 13.81 -26.58 4.71
N LEU A 166 13.08 -25.56 5.14
CA LEU A 166 11.79 -25.22 4.58
C LEU A 166 11.88 -24.77 3.12
N ILE A 167 12.96 -24.08 2.75
CA ILE A 167 13.21 -23.68 1.36
C ILE A 167 13.44 -24.91 0.47
N GLU A 168 14.19 -25.89 0.95
CA GLU A 168 14.41 -27.18 0.25
C GLU A 168 13.10 -27.95 0.04
N TYR A 169 12.15 -27.79 0.96
CA TYR A 169 10.80 -28.35 0.85
C TYR A 169 9.86 -27.52 -0.06
N GLY A 170 10.35 -26.48 -0.73
CA GLY A 170 9.59 -25.70 -1.69
C GLY A 170 8.82 -24.51 -1.10
N VAL A 171 9.13 -24.10 0.11
CA VAL A 171 8.63 -22.84 0.66
C VAL A 171 9.30 -21.67 -0.07
N ILE A 172 8.49 -20.69 -0.55
CA ILE A 172 8.99 -19.50 -1.23
C ILE A 172 8.84 -18.30 -0.32
N LEU A 173 9.93 -17.58 -0.12
CA LEU A 173 9.98 -16.35 0.67
C LEU A 173 9.67 -15.12 -0.19
N PRO A 174 9.25 -14.01 0.44
CA PRO A 174 9.14 -12.74 -0.27
C PRO A 174 10.49 -12.25 -0.77
N LEU A 175 10.49 -11.31 -1.71
CA LEU A 175 11.71 -10.63 -2.14
C LEU A 175 12.36 -9.90 -0.95
N ALA A 176 13.64 -10.13 -0.74
CA ALA A 176 14.40 -9.55 0.38
C ALA A 176 14.77 -8.08 0.14
N ASP A 177 13.79 -7.22 -0.03
CA ASP A 177 14.00 -5.79 -0.20
C ASP A 177 14.03 -5.08 1.16
N MET A 178 15.22 -4.70 1.62
CA MET A 178 15.43 -3.99 2.88
C MET A 178 15.49 -2.47 2.72
N HIS A 179 15.42 -1.95 1.50
CA HIS A 179 15.51 -0.53 1.20
C HIS A 179 14.14 0.09 1.00
N ASP A 180 13.41 -0.38 0.04
CA ASP A 180 12.17 0.24 -0.43
C ASP A 180 10.92 -0.24 0.29
N SER A 181 10.87 -1.53 0.68
CA SER A 181 9.72 -2.09 1.38
C SER A 181 9.61 -1.60 2.84
N ASN A 182 8.37 -1.28 3.25
CA ASN A 182 8.02 -1.03 4.66
C ASN A 182 7.70 -2.30 5.44
N TRP A 183 7.70 -3.46 4.77
CA TRP A 183 7.41 -4.75 5.37
C TRP A 183 6.07 -4.77 6.13
N HIS A 184 5.02 -4.27 5.51
CA HIS A 184 3.68 -4.35 6.08
C HIS A 184 3.28 -5.78 6.41
N MET A 185 3.63 -6.73 5.55
CA MET A 185 3.46 -8.16 5.75
C MET A 185 4.71 -8.93 5.31
N PHE A 186 4.98 -10.05 5.99
CA PHE A 186 5.96 -11.05 5.57
C PHE A 186 5.20 -12.26 5.04
N GLN A 187 5.06 -12.36 3.73
CA GLN A 187 4.25 -13.39 3.06
C GLN A 187 5.11 -14.56 2.63
N VAL A 188 4.70 -15.76 3.02
CA VAL A 188 5.36 -17.02 2.65
C VAL A 188 4.41 -17.85 1.80
N LEU A 189 4.89 -18.36 0.66
CA LEU A 189 4.11 -19.27 -0.16
C LEU A 189 4.45 -20.72 0.24
N LEU A 190 3.39 -21.47 0.55
CA LEU A 190 3.51 -22.87 0.93
C LEU A 190 3.51 -23.78 -0.32
N PRO A 191 4.27 -24.89 -0.30
CA PRO A 191 4.31 -25.88 -1.38
C PRO A 191 3.04 -26.77 -1.33
N ILE A 192 1.92 -26.26 -1.79
CA ILE A 192 0.58 -26.87 -1.63
C ILE A 192 0.54 -28.30 -2.20
N GLU A 193 1.16 -28.56 -3.34
CA GLU A 193 1.15 -29.90 -3.95
C GLU A 193 1.92 -30.92 -3.09
N GLN A 194 3.02 -30.51 -2.48
CA GLN A 194 3.79 -31.38 -1.57
C GLN A 194 3.03 -31.64 -0.26
N LEU A 195 2.28 -30.64 0.23
CA LEU A 195 1.42 -30.78 1.40
C LEU A 195 0.29 -31.79 1.14
N LYS A 196 -0.34 -31.74 -0.04
CA LYS A 196 -1.39 -32.69 -0.45
C LYS A 196 -0.91 -34.15 -0.40
N ILE A 197 0.30 -34.44 -0.85
CA ILE A 197 0.89 -35.80 -0.80
C ILE A 197 0.91 -36.33 0.64
N ARG A 198 1.02 -35.45 1.64
CA ARG A 198 1.05 -35.79 3.07
C ARG A 198 -0.32 -35.65 3.74
N ASN A 199 -1.42 -35.54 2.99
CA ASN A 199 -2.76 -35.22 3.48
C ASN A 199 -2.82 -33.95 4.33
N GLN A 200 -1.99 -32.96 4.00
CA GLN A 200 -1.93 -31.65 4.64
C GLN A 200 -2.39 -30.56 3.66
N ASN A 201 -2.78 -29.43 4.20
CA ASN A 201 -3.16 -28.25 3.46
C ASN A 201 -2.80 -26.98 4.24
N ARG A 202 -3.10 -25.81 3.67
CA ARG A 202 -2.82 -24.52 4.32
C ARG A 202 -3.43 -24.43 5.73
N SER A 203 -4.65 -24.92 5.91
CA SER A 203 -5.37 -24.85 7.22
C SER A 203 -4.68 -25.70 8.27
N THR A 204 -4.21 -26.89 7.92
CA THR A 204 -3.46 -27.77 8.86
C THR A 204 -2.16 -27.12 9.29
N VAL A 205 -1.43 -26.46 8.36
CA VAL A 205 -0.21 -25.73 8.72
C VAL A 205 -0.52 -24.53 9.63
N MET A 206 -1.55 -23.76 9.31
CA MET A 206 -1.97 -22.63 10.15
C MET A 206 -2.40 -23.08 11.55
N GLN A 207 -3.14 -24.20 11.65
CA GLN A 207 -3.52 -24.74 12.97
C GLN A 207 -2.29 -25.17 13.77
N ALA A 208 -1.37 -25.89 13.15
CA ALA A 208 -0.13 -26.30 13.80
C ALA A 208 0.71 -25.12 14.30
N LEU A 209 0.79 -24.05 13.51
CA LEU A 209 1.46 -22.82 13.95
C LEU A 209 0.75 -22.16 15.13
N LYS A 210 -0.59 -22.09 15.08
CA LYS A 210 -1.39 -21.53 16.18
C LYS A 210 -1.24 -22.34 17.48
N ASP A 211 -1.11 -23.64 17.39
CA ASP A 211 -0.96 -24.53 18.55
C ASP A 211 0.42 -24.39 19.22
N GLN A 212 1.38 -23.78 18.53
CA GLN A 212 2.71 -23.48 19.03
C GLN A 212 2.85 -22.05 19.61
N GLY A 213 1.85 -21.21 19.47
CA GLY A 213 1.80 -19.82 19.98
C GLY A 213 1.55 -18.82 18.89
#